data_0fc4ecf6be8ea93b125a621034260a66
#
_entry.id   0fc4ecf6be8ea93b125a621034260a66
#
_cell.length_a   1.000
_cell.length_b   1.000
_cell.length_c   1.000
_cell.angle_alpha   90.00
_cell.angle_beta   90.00
_cell.angle_gamma   90.00
#
_symmetry.space_group_name_H-M   'P 1'
#
loop_
_entity.id
_entity.type
_entity.pdbx_description
1 polymer ?
#
loop_
_entity_poly.entity_id
_entity_poly.type
_entity_poly.pdbx_seq_one_letter_code
_entity_poly.pdbx_strand_id
1 'polypeptide(L)'
;RRIARRATGEGRSRSIHVVVCGGSIDEWNRRTTDEWNLWAAGIGESASRQAVTSVTVYPLSGSDSRPVEVRRWSVAGVAVTAWPQVDGRQRLADVVDAWPSGLAMTEETLGRALVGPGDIDVVAVIGAPGRLPSALVWELAYGELIDVDVEWEAFTGEDLTSVIEEFRTRHRRFGGLHVDETT
;
A
#
# COMPACT_ATOMS: atom_id res chain seq x y z
N ARG A 1 -8.43 5.96 -29.10
CA ARG A 1 -7.23 6.65 -28.54
C ARG A 1 -6.35 5.58 -27.93
N ARG A 2 -5.12 5.44 -28.44
CA ARG A 2 -4.13 4.46 -27.98
C ARG A 2 -3.67 4.85 -26.57
N ILE A 3 -3.87 3.95 -25.62
CA ILE A 3 -3.15 3.99 -24.33
C ILE A 3 -1.70 3.68 -24.67
N ALA A 4 -0.84 4.70 -24.57
CA ALA A 4 0.59 4.55 -24.81
C ALA A 4 1.18 3.70 -23.69
N ARG A 5 1.58 2.47 -23.99
CA ARG A 5 2.44 1.64 -23.15
C ARG A 5 3.76 2.39 -22.91
N ARG A 6 4.07 2.71 -21.68
CA ARG A 6 5.45 3.00 -21.30
C ARG A 6 6.24 1.70 -21.37
N ALA A 7 7.05 1.59 -22.43
CA ALA A 7 8.01 0.53 -22.59
C ALA A 7 9.16 0.70 -21.58
N THR A 8 9.40 -0.33 -20.81
CA THR A 8 10.69 -0.88 -20.33
C THR A 8 11.91 0.02 -20.45
N GLY A 9 12.32 0.61 -19.34
CA GLY A 9 13.69 0.98 -19.09
C GLY A 9 14.41 -0.20 -18.45
N GLU A 10 15.36 -0.76 -19.16
CA GLU A 10 16.24 -1.84 -18.69
C GLU A 10 17.08 -1.35 -17.49
N GLY A 11 17.19 -2.18 -16.45
CA GLY A 11 18.33 -2.18 -15.53
C GLY A 11 18.21 -1.41 -14.22
N ARG A 12 17.10 -0.75 -13.87
CA ARG A 12 16.84 -0.33 -12.49
C ARG A 12 15.93 -1.35 -11.81
N SER A 13 16.40 -1.95 -10.71
CA SER A 13 15.52 -2.69 -9.81
C SER A 13 14.32 -1.79 -9.53
N ARG A 14 13.14 -2.19 -10.03
CA ARG A 14 11.90 -1.42 -9.86
C ARG A 14 11.62 -1.35 -8.36
N SER A 15 11.52 -0.14 -7.83
CA SER A 15 11.13 0.05 -6.45
C SER A 15 9.72 -0.50 -6.24
N ILE A 16 9.55 -1.26 -5.15
CA ILE A 16 8.27 -1.87 -4.78
C ILE A 16 7.60 -0.97 -3.75
N HIS A 17 6.32 -0.68 -3.97
CA HIS A 17 5.46 0.06 -3.04
C HIS A 17 4.41 -0.90 -2.47
N VAL A 18 4.41 -1.06 -1.16
CA VAL A 18 3.53 -1.99 -0.45
C VAL A 18 2.49 -1.23 0.36
N VAL A 19 1.25 -1.66 0.26
CA VAL A 19 0.18 -1.26 1.18
C VAL A 19 -0.16 -2.45 2.07
N VAL A 20 -0.23 -2.22 3.37
CA VAL A 20 -0.68 -3.19 4.37
C VAL A 20 -2.01 -2.70 4.94
N CYS A 21 -3.01 -3.56 4.97
CA CYS A 21 -4.30 -3.26 5.57
C CYS A 21 -4.58 -4.27 6.68
N GLY A 22 -4.62 -3.81 7.94
CA GLY A 22 -4.77 -4.71 9.07
C GLY A 22 -5.18 -4.01 10.37
N GLY A 23 -5.82 -4.79 11.22
CA GLY A 23 -6.33 -4.34 12.50
C GLY A 23 -7.50 -3.36 12.39
N SER A 24 -8.08 -3.05 13.52
CA SER A 24 -9.09 -2.00 13.68
C SER A 24 -8.46 -0.72 14.24
N ILE A 25 -9.15 0.41 14.11
CA ILE A 25 -8.76 1.67 14.78
C ILE A 25 -8.61 1.48 16.28
N ASP A 26 -9.44 0.65 16.92
CA ASP A 26 -9.35 0.39 18.35
C ASP A 26 -8.10 -0.42 18.72
N GLU A 27 -7.69 -1.39 17.90
CA GLU A 27 -6.42 -2.10 18.06
C GLU A 27 -5.23 -1.16 17.86
N TRP A 28 -5.30 -0.28 16.86
CA TRP A 28 -4.28 0.73 16.63
C TRP A 28 -4.12 1.68 17.83
N ASN A 29 -5.25 2.11 18.42
CA ASN A 29 -5.27 3.00 19.58
C ASN A 29 -4.74 2.35 20.88
N ARG A 30 -4.79 1.02 20.97
CA ARG A 30 -4.22 0.29 22.12
C ARG A 30 -2.70 0.21 22.08
N ARG A 31 -2.09 0.30 20.90
CA ARG A 31 -0.63 0.29 20.78
C ARG A 31 -0.03 1.58 21.31
N THR A 32 0.94 1.44 22.18
CA THR A 32 1.78 2.55 22.67
C THR A 32 2.68 3.08 21.55
N THR A 33 3.26 4.25 21.76
CA THR A 33 4.23 4.83 20.82
C THR A 33 5.45 3.93 20.64
N ASP A 34 5.93 3.30 21.72
CA ASP A 34 7.10 2.41 21.66
C ASP A 34 6.80 1.12 20.89
N GLU A 35 5.61 0.54 21.07
CA GLU A 35 5.18 -0.62 20.27
C GLU A 35 5.05 -0.27 18.77
N TRP A 36 4.54 0.90 18.44
CA TRP A 36 4.51 1.38 17.07
C TRP A 36 5.92 1.59 16.49
N ASN A 37 6.83 2.16 17.26
CA ASN A 37 8.21 2.38 16.83
C ASN A 37 8.94 1.05 16.60
N LEU A 38 8.76 0.08 17.49
CA LEU A 38 9.35 -1.25 17.37
C LEU A 38 8.81 -1.99 16.14
N TRP A 39 7.49 -1.94 15.96
CA TRP A 39 6.84 -2.54 14.80
C TRP A 39 7.33 -1.92 13.49
N ALA A 40 7.35 -0.58 13.39
CA ALA A 40 7.80 0.13 12.22
C ALA A 40 9.28 -0.13 11.89
N ALA A 41 10.12 -0.28 12.92
CA ALA A 41 11.53 -0.66 12.75
C ALA A 41 11.65 -2.04 12.08
N GLY A 42 10.95 -3.06 12.59
CA GLY A 42 10.95 -4.41 12.02
C GLY A 42 10.43 -4.46 10.58
N ILE A 43 9.32 -3.76 10.31
CA ILE A 43 8.74 -3.63 8.97
C ILE A 43 9.71 -2.93 8.01
N GLY A 44 10.28 -1.80 8.39
CA GLY A 44 11.17 -1.02 7.53
C GLY A 44 12.48 -1.74 7.22
N GLU A 45 13.07 -2.44 8.20
CA GLU A 45 14.26 -3.25 8.00
C GLU A 45 14.01 -4.42 7.04
N SER A 46 12.89 -5.12 7.20
CA SER A 46 12.51 -6.22 6.30
C SER A 46 12.22 -5.71 4.89
N ALA A 47 11.48 -4.63 4.76
CA ALA A 47 11.20 -3.96 3.50
C ALA A 47 12.48 -3.53 2.78
N SER A 48 13.45 -2.95 3.49
CA SER A 48 14.74 -2.52 2.93
C SER A 48 15.51 -3.69 2.31
N ARG A 49 15.55 -4.85 2.99
CA ARG A 49 16.20 -6.06 2.46
C ARG A 49 15.53 -6.57 1.18
N GLN A 50 14.30 -6.21 0.95
CA GLN A 50 13.48 -6.64 -0.19
C GLN A 50 13.35 -5.56 -1.29
N ALA A 51 14.21 -4.53 -1.28
CA ALA A 51 14.16 -3.41 -2.23
C ALA A 51 12.79 -2.70 -2.30
N VAL A 52 12.03 -2.73 -1.19
CA VAL A 52 10.82 -1.94 -1.01
C VAL A 52 11.22 -0.53 -0.61
N THR A 53 10.60 0.47 -1.19
CA THR A 53 10.90 1.88 -0.91
C THR A 53 9.86 2.55 -0.02
N SER A 54 8.64 2.03 -0.01
CA SER A 54 7.60 2.52 0.89
C SER A 54 6.66 1.41 1.36
N VAL A 55 6.23 1.52 2.61
CA VAL A 55 5.15 0.73 3.19
C VAL A 55 4.12 1.69 3.77
N THR A 56 2.90 1.63 3.25
CA THR A 56 1.78 2.41 3.77
C THR A 56 0.79 1.48 4.45
N VAL A 57 0.34 1.84 5.64
CA VAL A 57 -0.52 1.00 6.46
C VAL A 57 -1.86 1.68 6.70
N TYR A 58 -2.94 0.93 6.52
CA TYR A 58 -4.31 1.36 6.79
C TYR A 58 -5.00 0.39 7.75
N PRO A 59 -5.91 0.86 8.61
CA PRO A 59 -6.76 -0.03 9.38
C PRO A 59 -7.79 -0.71 8.48
N LEU A 60 -8.12 -1.95 8.81
CA LEU A 60 -9.11 -2.75 8.09
C LEU A 60 -10.54 -2.35 8.43
N SER A 61 -10.75 -1.83 9.64
CA SER A 61 -12.06 -1.42 10.15
C SER A 61 -11.95 -0.40 11.28
N GLY A 62 -13.07 0.20 11.63
CA GLY A 62 -13.21 1.10 12.77
C GLY A 62 -14.20 2.22 12.48
N SER A 63 -14.51 3.02 13.49
CA SER A 63 -15.26 4.25 13.34
C SER A 63 -14.33 5.44 13.60
N ASP A 64 -14.45 6.50 12.82
CA ASP A 64 -13.66 7.74 12.93
C ASP A 64 -13.94 8.56 14.20
N SER A 65 -14.44 7.92 15.27
CA SER A 65 -14.87 8.59 16.48
C SER A 65 -13.74 9.20 17.33
N ARG A 66 -12.49 8.91 17.01
CA ARG A 66 -11.32 9.56 17.63
C ARG A 66 -10.29 9.92 16.57
N PRO A 67 -9.74 11.15 16.58
CA PRO A 67 -8.65 11.51 15.70
C PRO A 67 -7.41 10.69 16.06
N VAL A 68 -7.05 9.77 15.18
CA VAL A 68 -5.77 9.07 15.25
C VAL A 68 -4.79 9.84 14.38
N GLU A 69 -3.62 10.12 14.91
CA GLU A 69 -2.60 10.85 14.16
C GLU A 69 -1.94 9.96 13.11
N VAL A 70 -1.65 10.56 11.95
CA VAL A 70 -0.79 9.93 10.95
C VAL A 70 0.61 9.77 11.52
N ARG A 71 1.12 8.55 11.51
CA ARG A 71 2.47 8.24 11.97
C ARG A 71 3.40 8.02 10.79
N ARG A 72 4.62 8.54 10.87
CA ARG A 72 5.63 8.41 9.82
C ARG A 72 6.98 8.05 10.40
N TRP A 73 7.65 7.11 9.75
CA TRP A 73 9.00 6.67 10.09
C TRP A 73 9.85 6.61 8.82
N SER A 74 11.15 6.77 8.98
CA SER A 74 12.15 6.47 7.95
C SER A 74 13.10 5.43 8.51
N VAL A 75 13.03 4.21 8.03
CA VAL A 75 13.80 3.07 8.55
C VAL A 75 14.60 2.45 7.41
N ALA A 76 15.91 2.42 7.54
CA ALA A 76 16.83 1.85 6.56
C ALA A 76 16.56 2.31 5.10
N GLY A 77 16.17 3.58 4.93
CA GLY A 77 15.84 4.18 3.62
C GLY A 77 14.41 3.91 3.13
N VAL A 78 13.60 3.18 3.91
CA VAL A 78 12.18 2.93 3.61
C VAL A 78 11.31 3.95 4.32
N ALA A 79 10.34 4.52 3.60
CA ALA A 79 9.29 5.34 4.19
C ALA A 79 8.17 4.40 4.70
N VAL A 80 7.91 4.41 6.01
CA VAL A 80 6.79 3.68 6.63
C VAL A 80 5.77 4.70 7.11
N THR A 81 4.53 4.59 6.67
CA THR A 81 3.46 5.54 7.04
C THR A 81 2.21 4.79 7.47
N ALA A 82 1.70 5.09 8.65
CA ALA A 82 0.41 4.59 9.12
C ALA A 82 -0.65 5.69 9.02
N TRP A 83 -1.65 5.46 8.16
CA TRP A 83 -2.79 6.34 7.91
C TRP A 83 -4.03 5.79 8.61
N PRO A 84 -4.57 6.49 9.60
CA PRO A 84 -5.71 6.00 10.38
C PRO A 84 -7.06 6.22 9.67
N GLN A 85 -7.10 6.08 8.37
CA GLN A 85 -8.30 6.28 7.56
C GLN A 85 -8.94 4.94 7.17
N VAL A 86 -10.22 4.77 7.47
CA VAL A 86 -11.00 3.54 7.21
C VAL A 86 -11.94 3.66 6.02
N ASP A 87 -12.24 4.87 5.54
CA ASP A 87 -13.13 5.12 4.41
C ASP A 87 -12.39 5.79 3.24
N GLY A 88 -12.15 5.03 2.19
CA GLY A 88 -11.47 5.51 0.98
C GLY A 88 -12.28 6.50 0.18
N ARG A 89 -13.62 6.49 0.28
CA ARG A 89 -14.47 7.48 -0.38
C ARG A 89 -14.34 8.83 0.31
N GLN A 90 -14.32 8.85 1.64
CA GLN A 90 -14.07 10.07 2.40
C GLN A 90 -12.68 10.62 2.09
N ARG A 91 -11.65 9.76 2.06
CA ARG A 91 -10.30 10.15 1.68
C ARG A 91 -10.24 10.76 0.28
N LEU A 92 -10.96 10.19 -0.68
CA LEU A 92 -11.05 10.76 -2.02
C LEU A 92 -11.73 12.14 -2.01
N ALA A 93 -12.83 12.29 -1.27
CA ALA A 93 -13.54 13.56 -1.12
C ALA A 93 -12.62 14.63 -0.49
N ASP A 94 -11.92 14.29 0.59
CA ASP A 94 -10.98 15.19 1.29
C ASP A 94 -9.85 15.68 0.35
N VAL A 95 -9.33 14.81 -0.51
CA VAL A 95 -8.31 15.18 -1.50
C VAL A 95 -8.90 16.12 -2.55
N VAL A 96 -10.12 15.88 -3.00
CA VAL A 96 -10.79 16.75 -3.98
C VAL A 96 -11.12 18.12 -3.37
N ASP A 97 -11.61 18.15 -2.15
CA ASP A 97 -11.93 19.41 -1.44
C ASP A 97 -10.67 20.26 -1.17
N ALA A 98 -9.55 19.60 -0.87
CA ALA A 98 -8.27 20.26 -0.64
C ALA A 98 -7.47 20.54 -1.95
N TRP A 99 -8.09 20.30 -3.13
CA TRP A 99 -7.35 20.37 -4.40
C TRP A 99 -6.83 21.80 -4.67
N PRO A 100 -5.52 21.93 -5.00
CA PRO A 100 -4.93 23.24 -5.26
C PRO A 100 -5.56 23.94 -6.46
N SER A 101 -5.95 25.20 -6.30
CA SER A 101 -6.47 26.02 -7.39
C SER A 101 -5.42 26.13 -8.52
N GLY A 102 -5.86 25.88 -9.75
CA GLY A 102 -5.00 25.95 -10.94
C GLY A 102 -4.19 24.70 -11.26
N LEU A 103 -4.18 23.70 -10.41
CA LEU A 103 -3.61 22.39 -10.74
C LEU A 103 -4.65 21.53 -11.48
N ALA A 104 -4.28 21.05 -12.68
CA ALA A 104 -5.16 20.12 -13.41
C ALA A 104 -5.34 18.81 -12.63
N MET A 105 -6.59 18.42 -12.43
CA MET A 105 -6.93 17.11 -11.85
C MET A 105 -6.85 16.05 -12.96
N THR A 106 -5.81 15.25 -12.92
CA THR A 106 -5.59 14.12 -13.83
C THR A 106 -5.45 12.84 -13.02
N GLU A 107 -5.53 11.68 -13.66
CA GLU A 107 -5.27 10.39 -12.99
C GLU A 107 -3.92 10.40 -12.27
N GLU A 108 -2.86 10.92 -12.92
CA GLU A 108 -1.51 11.00 -12.34
C GLU A 108 -1.46 11.92 -11.11
N THR A 109 -2.04 13.13 -11.19
CA THR A 109 -1.99 14.08 -10.08
C THR A 109 -2.87 13.64 -8.92
N LEU A 110 -4.03 13.05 -9.20
CA LEU A 110 -4.93 12.49 -8.18
C LEU A 110 -4.32 11.26 -7.51
N GLY A 111 -3.74 10.34 -8.28
CA GLY A 111 -3.04 9.18 -7.74
C GLY A 111 -1.89 9.59 -6.82
N ARG A 112 -1.09 10.58 -7.23
CA ARG A 112 -0.01 11.13 -6.40
C ARG A 112 -0.52 11.75 -5.09
N ALA A 113 -1.67 12.40 -5.11
CA ALA A 113 -2.27 12.99 -3.91
C ALA A 113 -2.85 11.92 -2.97
N LEU A 114 -3.36 10.81 -3.51
CA LEU A 114 -3.95 9.72 -2.72
C LEU A 114 -2.89 8.77 -2.14
N VAL A 115 -1.95 8.33 -2.96
CA VAL A 115 -1.02 7.23 -2.60
C VAL A 115 0.45 7.65 -2.58
N GLY A 116 0.76 8.88 -2.98
CA GLY A 116 2.14 9.35 -3.11
C GLY A 116 2.75 9.05 -4.48
N PRO A 117 4.07 9.20 -4.61
CA PRO A 117 4.76 8.99 -5.88
C PRO A 117 4.88 7.49 -6.22
N GLY A 118 4.38 7.11 -7.38
CA GLY A 118 4.45 5.75 -7.91
C GLY A 118 3.14 4.97 -7.75
N ASP A 119 3.08 3.85 -8.46
CA ASP A 119 1.95 2.93 -8.39
C ASP A 119 2.14 1.96 -7.22
N ILE A 120 1.04 1.51 -6.63
CA ILE A 120 1.07 0.44 -5.63
C ILE A 120 1.26 -0.90 -6.35
N ASP A 121 2.24 -1.66 -5.90
CA ASP A 121 2.53 -2.99 -6.44
C ASP A 121 1.77 -4.09 -5.69
N VAL A 122 1.73 -4.00 -4.36
CA VAL A 122 1.17 -5.03 -3.47
C VAL A 122 0.23 -4.42 -2.45
N VAL A 123 -0.90 -5.08 -2.25
CA VAL A 123 -1.84 -4.81 -1.15
C VAL A 123 -1.94 -6.08 -0.31
N ALA A 124 -1.39 -6.05 0.91
CA ALA A 124 -1.49 -7.14 1.87
C ALA A 124 -2.67 -6.91 2.82
N VAL A 125 -3.58 -7.86 2.94
CA VAL A 125 -4.72 -7.83 3.87
C VAL A 125 -4.48 -8.81 4.99
N ILE A 126 -4.42 -8.30 6.23
CA ILE A 126 -3.99 -9.04 7.40
C ILE A 126 -5.20 -9.45 8.25
N GLY A 127 -5.31 -10.75 8.56
CA GLY A 127 -6.31 -11.28 9.50
C GLY A 127 -7.76 -11.29 8.98
N ALA A 128 -7.97 -11.06 7.69
CA ALA A 128 -9.32 -11.05 7.12
C ALA A 128 -9.34 -11.54 5.67
N PRO A 129 -9.03 -12.81 5.42
CA PRO A 129 -8.94 -13.35 4.09
C PRO A 129 -10.24 -13.15 3.29
N GLY A 130 -10.10 -12.70 2.04
CA GLY A 130 -11.22 -12.43 1.14
C GLY A 130 -12.00 -11.14 1.42
N ARG A 131 -11.59 -10.34 2.40
CA ARG A 131 -12.22 -9.04 2.69
C ARG A 131 -11.50 -7.93 1.95
N LEU A 132 -12.23 -7.17 1.14
CA LEU A 132 -11.69 -5.96 0.50
C LEU A 132 -11.70 -4.78 1.48
N PRO A 133 -10.53 -4.16 1.73
CA PRO A 133 -10.44 -3.01 2.62
C PRO A 133 -11.18 -1.79 2.06
N SER A 134 -12.11 -1.22 2.83
CA SER A 134 -12.87 -0.03 2.40
C SER A 134 -12.03 1.24 2.27
N ALA A 135 -10.87 1.29 2.93
CA ALA A 135 -9.93 2.40 2.81
C ALA A 135 -9.25 2.48 1.43
N LEU A 136 -9.19 1.36 0.69
CA LEU A 136 -8.33 1.19 -0.48
C LEU A 136 -9.11 1.21 -1.80
N VAL A 137 -9.77 2.33 -2.13
CA VAL A 137 -10.53 2.44 -3.39
C VAL A 137 -9.65 2.68 -4.61
N TRP A 138 -8.50 3.29 -4.43
CA TRP A 138 -7.56 3.62 -5.51
C TRP A 138 -6.50 2.53 -5.69
N GLU A 139 -5.95 2.06 -4.58
CA GLU A 139 -4.85 1.09 -4.55
C GLU A 139 -5.24 -0.27 -5.13
N LEU A 140 -6.49 -0.69 -4.91
CA LEU A 140 -7.03 -1.96 -5.41
C LEU A 140 -7.22 -2.00 -6.93
N ALA A 141 -7.13 -0.85 -7.62
CA ALA A 141 -7.29 -0.81 -9.07
C ALA A 141 -6.12 -1.50 -9.80
N TYR A 142 -4.91 -1.44 -9.23
CA TYR A 142 -3.69 -1.92 -9.87
C TYR A 142 -2.78 -2.75 -8.96
N GLY A 143 -2.92 -2.62 -7.64
CA GLY A 143 -2.15 -3.38 -6.65
C GLY A 143 -2.55 -4.86 -6.64
N GLU A 144 -1.57 -5.75 -6.55
CA GLU A 144 -1.83 -7.19 -6.41
C GLU A 144 -2.23 -7.52 -4.97
N LEU A 145 -3.41 -8.11 -4.80
CA LEU A 145 -3.96 -8.44 -3.49
C LEU A 145 -3.37 -9.76 -2.96
N ILE A 146 -2.88 -9.73 -1.72
CA ILE A 146 -2.37 -10.90 -1.00
C ILE A 146 -3.05 -10.95 0.37
N ASP A 147 -3.76 -12.04 0.63
CA ASP A 147 -4.34 -12.31 1.95
C ASP A 147 -3.28 -12.95 2.86
N VAL A 148 -3.17 -12.46 4.09
CA VAL A 148 -2.24 -12.96 5.09
C VAL A 148 -3.03 -13.43 6.30
N ASP A 149 -2.97 -14.73 6.57
CA ASP A 149 -3.72 -15.38 7.65
C ASP A 149 -2.93 -15.34 8.97
N VAL A 150 -2.69 -14.12 9.47
CA VAL A 150 -2.15 -13.85 10.80
C VAL A 150 -2.93 -12.74 11.46
N GLU A 151 -3.04 -12.77 12.78
CA GLU A 151 -3.65 -11.67 13.53
C GLU A 151 -2.81 -10.38 13.40
N TRP A 152 -3.48 -9.23 13.38
CA TRP A 152 -2.81 -7.95 13.22
C TRP A 152 -1.69 -7.70 14.25
N GLU A 153 -1.94 -8.04 15.51
CA GLU A 153 -0.95 -7.88 16.57
C GLU A 153 0.31 -8.75 16.36
N ALA A 154 0.17 -9.87 15.67
CA ALA A 154 1.26 -10.82 15.38
C ALA A 154 1.99 -10.52 14.07
N PHE A 155 1.46 -9.63 13.21
CA PHE A 155 2.07 -9.31 11.92
C PHE A 155 3.43 -8.63 12.09
N THR A 156 4.45 -9.22 11.46
CA THR A 156 5.87 -8.85 11.62
C THR A 156 6.55 -8.53 10.28
N GLY A 157 7.82 -8.17 10.33
CA GLY A 157 8.66 -8.01 9.15
C GLY A 157 8.93 -9.32 8.40
N GLU A 158 8.86 -10.49 9.06
CA GLU A 158 8.99 -11.79 8.41
C GLU A 158 7.76 -12.09 7.53
N ASP A 159 6.57 -11.78 8.04
CA ASP A 159 5.32 -11.91 7.27
C ASP A 159 5.33 -10.97 6.07
N LEU A 160 5.81 -9.73 6.23
CA LEU A 160 6.00 -8.81 5.11
C LEU A 160 6.98 -9.37 4.06
N THR A 161 8.06 -10.02 4.50
CA THR A 161 8.99 -10.68 3.59
C THR A 161 8.29 -11.77 2.77
N SER A 162 7.48 -12.60 3.43
CA SER A 162 6.69 -13.66 2.78
C SER A 162 5.70 -13.09 1.75
N VAL A 163 5.03 -11.98 2.07
CA VAL A 163 4.15 -11.26 1.14
C VAL A 163 4.91 -10.82 -0.12
N ILE A 164 6.10 -10.24 0.04
CA ILE A 164 6.88 -9.75 -1.10
C ILE A 164 7.42 -10.91 -1.94
N GLU A 165 7.80 -12.02 -1.32
CA GLU A 165 8.23 -13.23 -2.02
C GLU A 165 7.08 -13.85 -2.82
N GLU A 166 5.89 -13.93 -2.24
CA GLU A 166 4.69 -14.39 -2.93
C GLU A 166 4.36 -13.48 -4.13
N PHE A 167 4.37 -12.16 -3.94
CA PHE A 167 4.17 -11.21 -5.03
C PHE A 167 5.15 -11.45 -6.20
N ARG A 168 6.43 -11.69 -5.90
CA ARG A 168 7.45 -11.94 -6.92
C ARG A 168 7.23 -13.24 -7.68
N THR A 169 6.65 -14.24 -7.04
CA THR A 169 6.36 -15.54 -7.67
C THR A 169 5.10 -15.55 -8.51
N ARG A 170 4.18 -14.62 -8.25
CA ARG A 170 2.96 -14.48 -9.04
C ARG A 170 3.30 -13.98 -10.43
N HIS A 171 2.93 -14.75 -11.45
CA HIS A 171 2.98 -14.26 -12.82
C HIS A 171 1.90 -13.20 -13.00
N ARG A 172 2.29 -11.96 -13.34
CA ARG A 172 1.34 -10.88 -13.66
C ARG A 172 0.48 -11.32 -14.84
N ARG A 173 -0.74 -11.77 -14.57
CA ARG A 173 -1.72 -12.18 -15.60
C ARG A 173 -2.37 -10.99 -16.32
N PHE A 174 -2.19 -9.78 -15.83
CA PHE A 174 -2.76 -8.57 -16.41
C PHE A 174 -1.69 -7.79 -17.17
N GLY A 175 -1.67 -7.90 -18.52
CA GLY A 175 -0.89 -7.04 -19.39
C GLY A 175 -0.01 -7.69 -20.45
N GLY A 176 0.02 -9.01 -20.56
CA GLY A 176 0.71 -9.73 -21.62
C GLY A 176 -0.27 -10.44 -22.56
N LEU A 177 -0.78 -9.78 -23.60
CA LEU A 177 -1.18 -10.51 -24.79
C LEU A 177 0.11 -11.05 -25.40
N HIS A 178 0.41 -12.34 -25.21
CA HIS A 178 1.28 -13.05 -26.09
C HIS A 178 0.62 -13.03 -27.47
N VAL A 179 1.14 -12.21 -28.37
CA VAL A 179 0.93 -12.41 -29.79
C VAL A 179 1.90 -13.51 -30.14
N ASP A 180 1.39 -14.75 -30.28
CA ASP A 180 2.11 -15.79 -30.96
C ASP A 180 2.27 -15.34 -32.42
N GLU A 181 3.45 -14.85 -32.77
CA GLU A 181 3.87 -14.76 -34.16
C GLU A 181 4.18 -16.17 -34.62
N THR A 182 3.16 -16.85 -35.16
CA THR A 182 3.35 -18.06 -35.95
C THR A 182 2.89 -17.75 -37.38
N THR A 183 3.84 -17.67 -38.27
CA THR A 183 3.94 -17.91 -39.70
C THR A 183 4.38 -16.71 -40.48
#